data_fd6c618da86ee081d3c4b957d06ea136
#
_entry.id   fd6c618da86ee081d3c4b957d06ea136
#
_cell.length_a   1.000
_cell.length_b   1.000
_cell.length_c   1.000
_cell.angle_alpha   90.00
_cell.angle_beta   90.00
_cell.angle_gamma   90.00
#
_symmetry.space_group_name_H-M   'P 1'
#
loop_
_entity.id
_entity.type
_entity.pdbx_description
1 polymer ?
#
loop_
_entity_poly.entity_id
_entity_poly.type
_entity_poly.pdbx_seq_one_letter_code
_entity_poly.pdbx_strand_id
1 'polypeptide(L)'
;MGYLVQDREDLAVPFVRSLSDGGKAFLWITSRAIDAAPEGGDLLRITSLRGGVATADPRRLQDLRSAATTFFDERGPGILVVDCLDSVILHAGIERAVRFVDDLNEETAMRNGVLVVFVDPRSMNPRMIAWLERELDPLPQDATPAGVVDRLAV
;
A
#
# COMPACT_ATOMS: atom_id res chain seq x y z
N MET A 1 -2.29 11.41 -4.34
CA MET A 1 -1.66 10.94 -5.57
C MET A 1 -1.35 9.46 -5.45
N GLY A 2 -1.69 8.67 -6.48
CA GLY A 2 -1.51 7.23 -6.45
C GLY A 2 -0.51 6.75 -7.48
N TYR A 3 0.35 5.81 -7.08
CA TYR A 3 1.40 5.25 -7.93
C TYR A 3 1.33 3.73 -7.96
N LEU A 4 1.71 3.15 -9.10
CA LEU A 4 1.74 1.71 -9.33
C LEU A 4 3.16 1.25 -9.65
N VAL A 5 3.61 0.20 -8.96
CA VAL A 5 4.89 -0.47 -9.23
C VAL A 5 4.58 -1.90 -9.63
N GLN A 6 4.91 -2.26 -10.89
CA GLN A 6 4.47 -3.53 -11.49
C GLN A 6 5.52 -4.63 -11.57
N ASP A 7 6.78 -4.35 -11.32
CA ASP A 7 7.83 -5.33 -11.64
C ASP A 7 7.92 -6.47 -10.64
N ARG A 8 7.96 -6.16 -9.36
CA ARG A 8 8.16 -7.15 -8.31
C ARG A 8 7.57 -6.64 -6.99
N GLU A 9 6.82 -7.51 -6.33
CA GLU A 9 6.26 -7.20 -5.01
C GLU A 9 7.34 -7.05 -3.93
N ASP A 10 8.47 -7.74 -4.08
CA ASP A 10 9.58 -7.68 -3.14
C ASP A 10 10.25 -6.31 -3.06
N LEU A 11 10.03 -5.43 -4.06
CA LEU A 11 10.48 -4.05 -4.02
C LEU A 11 9.81 -3.21 -2.92
N ALA A 12 8.68 -3.66 -2.39
CA ALA A 12 8.02 -2.96 -1.29
C ALA A 12 8.89 -2.89 -0.03
N VAL A 13 9.65 -3.94 0.27
CA VAL A 13 10.51 -3.99 1.46
C VAL A 13 11.60 -2.91 1.43
N PRO A 14 12.45 -2.82 0.38
CA PRO A 14 13.46 -1.75 0.33
C PRO A 14 12.82 -0.36 0.22
N PHE A 15 11.67 -0.23 -0.41
CA PHE A 15 10.94 1.04 -0.50
C PHE A 15 10.53 1.52 0.90
N VAL A 16 9.92 0.65 1.71
CA VAL A 16 9.48 0.98 3.07
C VAL A 16 10.69 1.32 3.96
N ARG A 17 11.80 0.61 3.82
CA ARG A 17 13.05 0.95 4.53
C ARG A 17 13.54 2.34 4.16
N SER A 18 13.45 2.72 2.89
CA SER A 18 13.83 4.06 2.44
C SER A 18 12.89 5.14 3.00
N LEU A 19 11.59 4.84 3.15
CA LEU A 19 10.66 5.75 3.82
C LEU A 19 11.07 5.96 5.29
N SER A 20 11.38 4.88 5.99
CA SER A 20 11.84 4.92 7.37
C SER A 20 13.13 5.74 7.51
N ASP A 21 14.13 5.48 6.66
CA ASP A 21 15.41 6.18 6.66
C ASP A 21 15.25 7.67 6.33
N GLY A 22 14.29 8.01 5.46
CA GLY A 22 13.98 9.39 5.08
C GLY A 22 13.09 10.14 6.08
N GLY A 23 12.68 9.51 7.18
CA GLY A 23 11.82 10.12 8.19
C GLY A 23 10.39 10.37 7.70
N LYS A 24 9.92 9.65 6.68
CA LYS A 24 8.56 9.78 6.13
C LYS A 24 7.57 8.99 6.98
N ALA A 25 6.41 9.59 7.27
CA ALA A 25 5.30 8.86 7.88
C ALA A 25 4.66 7.91 6.87
N PHE A 26 4.47 6.66 7.22
CA PHE A 26 3.85 5.67 6.33
C PHE A 26 3.01 4.65 7.09
N LEU A 27 2.01 4.11 6.40
CA LEU A 27 1.29 2.90 6.81
C LEU A 27 1.54 1.83 5.75
N TRP A 28 2.11 0.72 6.16
CA TRP A 28 2.38 -0.42 5.30
C TRP A 28 1.32 -1.49 5.49
N ILE A 29 0.48 -1.70 4.48
CA ILE A 29 -0.55 -2.75 4.46
C ILE A 29 0.02 -3.92 3.67
N THR A 30 0.29 -5.03 4.35
CA THR A 30 1.01 -6.17 3.78
C THR A 30 0.45 -7.50 4.27
N SER A 31 0.62 -8.55 3.46
CA SER A 31 0.37 -9.93 3.87
C SER A 31 1.64 -10.66 4.32
N ARG A 32 2.79 -9.99 4.29
CA ARG A 32 4.08 -10.59 4.69
C ARG A 32 4.13 -10.87 6.17
N ALA A 33 4.87 -11.92 6.55
CA ALA A 33 5.11 -12.29 7.95
C ALA A 33 6.17 -11.36 8.55
N ILE A 34 5.76 -10.18 8.99
CA ILE A 34 6.63 -9.16 9.57
C ILE A 34 6.14 -8.88 10.99
N ASP A 35 7.06 -8.89 11.95
CA ASP A 35 6.72 -8.77 13.38
C ASP A 35 6.59 -7.32 13.85
N ALA A 36 7.25 -6.39 13.18
CA ALA A 36 7.24 -4.98 13.58
C ALA A 36 7.43 -4.06 12.37
N ALA A 37 6.81 -2.88 12.42
CA ALA A 37 7.02 -1.85 11.43
C ALA A 37 8.46 -1.31 11.50
N PRO A 38 9.06 -0.92 10.37
CA PRO A 38 10.26 -0.10 10.39
C PRO A 38 10.02 1.21 11.15
N GLU A 39 11.08 1.77 11.70
CA GLU A 39 11.01 2.97 12.52
C GLU A 39 10.29 4.12 11.80
N GLY A 40 9.40 4.80 12.51
CA GLY A 40 8.64 5.95 12.00
C GLY A 40 7.38 5.60 11.24
N GLY A 41 7.06 4.32 11.07
CA GLY A 41 5.88 3.88 10.33
C GLY A 41 4.95 2.99 11.13
N ASP A 42 3.76 2.78 10.57
CA ASP A 42 2.76 1.85 11.06
C ASP A 42 2.67 0.64 10.14
N LEU A 43 2.34 -0.52 10.71
CA LEU A 43 2.20 -1.78 10.00
C LEU A 43 0.81 -2.35 10.23
N LEU A 44 0.12 -2.71 9.14
CA LEU A 44 -1.12 -3.48 9.22
C LEU A 44 -0.95 -4.76 8.40
N ARG A 45 -0.94 -5.88 9.09
CA ARG A 45 -0.78 -7.18 8.45
C ARG A 45 -2.13 -7.78 8.09
N ILE A 46 -2.28 -8.17 6.83
CA ILE A 46 -3.48 -8.85 6.34
C ILE A 46 -3.32 -10.35 6.57
N THR A 47 -4.14 -10.89 7.46
CA THR A 47 -4.11 -12.32 7.79
C THR A 47 -5.42 -12.75 8.42
N SER A 48 -5.78 -14.02 8.23
CA SER A 48 -6.87 -14.66 8.95
C SER A 48 -6.44 -15.14 10.34
N LEU A 49 -5.13 -15.10 10.65
CA LEU A 49 -4.59 -15.49 11.94
C LEU A 49 -4.48 -14.27 12.85
N ARG A 50 -4.78 -14.44 14.13
CA ARG A 50 -4.57 -13.39 15.12
C ARG A 50 -3.15 -13.47 15.67
N GLY A 51 -2.51 -12.33 15.89
CA GLY A 51 -1.13 -12.31 16.37
C GLY A 51 -0.64 -10.92 16.77
N GLY A 52 0.59 -10.83 17.27
CA GLY A 52 1.15 -9.73 18.03
C GLY A 52 1.33 -8.37 17.38
N VAL A 53 1.10 -8.20 16.08
CA VAL A 53 1.04 -6.90 15.40
C VAL A 53 -0.42 -6.57 15.05
N ALA A 54 -0.70 -5.34 14.68
CA ALA A 54 -2.02 -4.96 14.18
C ALA A 54 -2.35 -5.81 12.95
N THR A 55 -3.49 -6.50 12.99
CA THR A 55 -3.91 -7.41 11.92
C THR A 55 -5.32 -7.06 11.44
N ALA A 56 -5.60 -7.38 10.17
CA ALA A 56 -6.93 -7.26 9.59
C ALA A 56 -7.23 -8.46 8.70
N ASP A 57 -8.50 -8.86 8.67
CA ASP A 57 -8.98 -9.91 7.79
C ASP A 57 -9.10 -9.34 6.36
N PRO A 58 -8.53 -10.00 5.34
CA PRO A 58 -8.63 -9.52 3.95
C PRO A 58 -10.06 -9.48 3.41
N ARG A 59 -11.02 -10.11 4.09
CA ARG A 59 -12.44 -10.04 3.75
C ARG A 59 -13.14 -8.81 4.33
N ARG A 60 -12.53 -8.13 5.31
CA ARG A 60 -13.10 -6.97 5.99
C ARG A 60 -12.41 -5.68 5.53
N LEU A 61 -12.64 -5.31 4.28
CA LEU A 61 -11.97 -4.17 3.64
C LEU A 61 -12.27 -2.83 4.32
N GLN A 62 -13.43 -2.71 4.96
CA GLN A 62 -13.77 -1.51 5.74
C GLN A 62 -12.82 -1.28 6.92
N ASP A 63 -12.28 -2.35 7.50
CA ASP A 63 -11.29 -2.22 8.57
C ASP A 63 -9.96 -1.66 8.05
N LEU A 64 -9.60 -2.02 6.82
CA LEU A 64 -8.43 -1.50 6.13
C LEU A 64 -8.59 0.01 5.82
N ARG A 65 -9.77 0.40 5.34
CA ARG A 65 -10.09 1.82 5.13
C ARG A 65 -10.03 2.61 6.43
N SER A 66 -10.63 2.08 7.48
CA SER A 66 -10.62 2.73 8.80
C SER A 66 -9.19 2.91 9.31
N ALA A 67 -8.32 1.93 9.11
CA ALA A 67 -6.91 2.04 9.48
C ALA A 67 -6.20 3.15 8.71
N ALA A 68 -6.48 3.29 7.41
CA ALA A 68 -5.92 4.35 6.60
C ALA A 68 -6.41 5.73 7.06
N THR A 69 -7.70 5.87 7.34
CA THR A 69 -8.28 7.11 7.86
C THR A 69 -7.66 7.50 9.19
N THR A 70 -7.53 6.55 10.11
CA THR A 70 -6.89 6.77 11.41
C THR A 70 -5.43 7.20 11.26
N PHE A 71 -4.71 6.56 10.36
CA PHE A 71 -3.32 6.92 10.06
C PHE A 71 -3.20 8.39 9.65
N PHE A 72 -4.04 8.83 8.70
CA PHE A 72 -4.02 10.22 8.26
C PHE A 72 -4.46 11.20 9.35
N ASP A 73 -5.45 10.81 10.17
CA ASP A 73 -5.90 11.65 11.28
C ASP A 73 -4.81 11.86 12.34
N GLU A 74 -4.02 10.83 12.61
CA GLU A 74 -2.96 10.87 13.63
C GLU A 74 -1.64 11.45 13.13
N ARG A 75 -1.27 11.15 11.87
CA ARG A 75 0.03 11.47 11.31
C ARG A 75 0.02 12.65 10.33
N GLY A 76 -1.17 13.08 9.87
CA GLY A 76 -1.28 14.05 8.79
C GLY A 76 -0.91 13.44 7.44
N PRO A 77 -0.49 14.25 6.46
CA PRO A 77 -0.08 13.74 5.15
C PRO A 77 1.01 12.68 5.30
N GLY A 78 0.83 11.55 4.63
CA GLY A 78 1.76 10.44 4.71
C GLY A 78 1.61 9.52 3.50
N ILE A 79 2.25 8.36 3.58
CA ILE A 79 2.33 7.41 2.46
C ILE A 79 1.66 6.09 2.87
N LEU A 80 0.67 5.65 2.07
CA LEU A 80 0.11 4.31 2.17
C LEU A 80 0.88 3.40 1.21
N VAL A 81 1.40 2.30 1.71
CA VAL A 81 2.08 1.27 0.92
C VAL A 81 1.26 -0.01 0.97
N VAL A 82 0.81 -0.49 -0.18
CA VAL A 82 -0.01 -1.70 -0.32
C VAL A 82 0.73 -2.68 -1.24
N ASP A 83 1.09 -3.85 -0.72
CA ASP A 83 1.76 -4.90 -1.49
C ASP A 83 1.02 -6.24 -1.42
N CYS A 84 -0.24 -6.23 -0.97
CA CYS A 84 -1.02 -7.45 -0.73
C CYS A 84 -2.32 -7.50 -1.55
N LEU A 85 -2.38 -6.81 -2.68
CA LEU A 85 -3.61 -6.72 -3.47
C LEU A 85 -4.05 -8.08 -4.00
N ASP A 86 -3.13 -8.97 -4.32
CA ASP A 86 -3.39 -10.37 -4.70
C ASP A 86 -4.14 -11.13 -3.60
N SER A 87 -3.75 -10.95 -2.34
CA SER A 87 -4.44 -11.53 -1.19
C SER A 87 -5.85 -10.98 -1.02
N VAL A 88 -6.03 -9.67 -1.22
CA VAL A 88 -7.36 -9.04 -1.18
C VAL A 88 -8.26 -9.60 -2.27
N ILE A 89 -7.75 -9.74 -3.50
CA ILE A 89 -8.49 -10.32 -4.62
C ILE A 89 -8.88 -11.77 -4.32
N LEU A 90 -7.96 -12.56 -3.80
CA LEU A 90 -8.19 -13.97 -3.47
C LEU A 90 -9.34 -14.15 -2.47
N HIS A 91 -9.41 -13.29 -1.45
CA HIS A 91 -10.38 -13.45 -0.35
C HIS A 91 -11.66 -12.65 -0.54
N ALA A 92 -11.63 -11.52 -1.25
CA ALA A 92 -12.76 -10.61 -1.39
C ALA A 92 -13.30 -10.47 -2.81
N GLY A 93 -12.53 -10.91 -3.82
CA GLY A 93 -12.89 -10.81 -5.23
C GLY A 93 -12.41 -9.52 -5.88
N ILE A 94 -12.40 -9.52 -7.22
CA ILE A 94 -11.86 -8.40 -8.02
C ILE A 94 -12.66 -7.12 -7.82
N GLU A 95 -14.00 -7.19 -7.82
CA GLU A 95 -14.84 -6.00 -7.71
C GLU A 95 -14.61 -5.24 -6.40
N ARG A 96 -14.52 -5.97 -5.30
CA ARG A 96 -14.25 -5.38 -3.98
C ARG A 96 -12.83 -4.86 -3.88
N ALA A 97 -11.87 -5.55 -4.50
CA ALA A 97 -10.47 -5.10 -4.55
C ALA A 97 -10.34 -3.79 -5.34
N VAL A 98 -11.02 -3.68 -6.47
CA VAL A 98 -11.08 -2.44 -7.28
C VAL A 98 -11.64 -1.29 -6.43
N ARG A 99 -12.76 -1.52 -5.77
CA ARG A 99 -13.38 -0.51 -4.90
C ARG A 99 -12.46 -0.11 -3.75
N PHE A 100 -11.76 -1.07 -3.18
CA PHE A 100 -10.80 -0.83 -2.10
C PHE A 100 -9.67 0.10 -2.54
N VAL A 101 -9.05 -0.17 -3.70
CA VAL A 101 -8.00 0.70 -4.25
C VAL A 101 -8.54 2.09 -4.57
N ASP A 102 -9.71 2.16 -5.17
CA ASP A 102 -10.37 3.43 -5.51
C ASP A 102 -10.63 4.27 -4.25
N ASP A 103 -11.16 3.64 -3.21
CA ASP A 103 -11.42 4.29 -1.92
C ASP A 103 -10.12 4.80 -1.27
N LEU A 104 -9.05 4.00 -1.29
CA LEU A 104 -7.75 4.41 -0.76
C LEU A 104 -7.16 5.57 -1.57
N ASN A 105 -7.27 5.51 -2.89
CA ASN A 105 -6.76 6.57 -3.77
C ASN A 105 -7.50 7.89 -3.52
N GLU A 106 -8.81 7.83 -3.37
CA GLU A 106 -9.62 9.00 -3.03
C GLU A 106 -9.25 9.57 -1.66
N GLU A 107 -9.13 8.72 -0.64
CA GLU A 107 -8.76 9.14 0.72
C GLU A 107 -7.38 9.81 0.74
N THR A 108 -6.39 9.24 0.06
CA THR A 108 -5.05 9.83 -0.01
C THR A 108 -5.07 11.17 -0.73
N ALA A 109 -5.85 11.31 -1.79
CA ALA A 109 -5.98 12.57 -2.53
C ALA A 109 -6.60 13.66 -1.64
N MET A 110 -7.64 13.33 -0.89
CA MET A 110 -8.30 14.26 0.04
C MET A 110 -7.39 14.69 1.20
N ARG A 111 -6.46 13.85 1.58
CA ARG A 111 -5.55 14.10 2.71
C ARG A 111 -4.17 14.61 2.28
N ASN A 112 -3.97 14.92 1.01
CA ASN A 112 -2.68 15.31 0.43
C ASN A 112 -1.58 14.27 0.68
N GLY A 113 -1.98 13.00 0.75
CA GLY A 113 -1.09 11.86 0.93
C GLY A 113 -0.68 11.24 -0.40
N VAL A 114 0.03 10.12 -0.31
CA VAL A 114 0.49 9.34 -1.45
C VAL A 114 0.11 7.88 -1.23
N LEU A 115 -0.43 7.25 -2.26
CA LEU A 115 -0.68 5.80 -2.30
C LEU A 115 0.32 5.16 -3.24
N VAL A 116 0.99 4.10 -2.78
CA VAL A 116 1.89 3.31 -3.63
C VAL A 116 1.45 1.85 -3.56
N VAL A 117 1.08 1.29 -4.71
CA VAL A 117 0.61 -0.09 -4.83
C VAL A 117 1.67 -0.91 -5.57
N PHE A 118 2.14 -1.98 -4.94
CA PHE A 118 3.09 -2.93 -5.52
C PHE A 118 2.35 -4.18 -5.96
N VAL A 119 2.51 -4.56 -7.22
CA VAL A 119 1.89 -5.77 -7.79
C VAL A 119 2.90 -6.56 -8.62
N ASP A 120 2.70 -7.88 -8.67
CA ASP A 120 3.36 -8.74 -9.65
C ASP A 120 2.36 -8.99 -10.79
N PRO A 121 2.58 -8.41 -11.99
CA PRO A 121 1.63 -8.56 -13.10
C PRO A 121 1.49 -10.00 -13.57
N ARG A 122 2.46 -10.88 -13.26
CA ARG A 122 2.41 -12.30 -13.65
C ARG A 122 1.40 -13.10 -12.81
N SER A 123 1.10 -12.63 -11.58
CA SER A 123 0.17 -13.30 -10.66
C SER A 123 -1.22 -12.67 -10.64
N MET A 124 -1.48 -11.68 -11.48
CA MET A 124 -2.71 -10.89 -11.44
C MET A 124 -3.46 -10.94 -12.77
N ASN A 125 -4.80 -10.86 -12.70
CA ASN A 125 -5.66 -10.80 -13.87
C ASN A 125 -5.30 -9.58 -14.74
N PRO A 126 -5.11 -9.75 -16.08
CA PRO A 126 -4.76 -8.65 -16.98
C PRO A 126 -5.75 -7.48 -16.97
N ARG A 127 -7.04 -7.73 -16.73
CA ARG A 127 -8.05 -6.66 -16.62
C ARG A 127 -7.82 -5.81 -15.37
N MET A 128 -7.41 -6.42 -14.28
CA MET A 128 -7.06 -5.70 -13.05
C MET A 128 -5.82 -4.83 -13.25
N ILE A 129 -4.80 -5.36 -13.92
CA ILE A 129 -3.60 -4.61 -14.28
C ILE A 129 -3.97 -3.40 -15.16
N ALA A 130 -4.78 -3.61 -16.20
CA ALA A 130 -5.21 -2.53 -17.10
C ALA A 130 -5.97 -1.44 -16.33
N TRP A 131 -6.82 -1.82 -15.37
CA TRP A 131 -7.53 -0.86 -14.54
C TRP A 131 -6.57 -0.07 -13.65
N LEU A 132 -5.63 -0.76 -12.99
CA LEU A 132 -4.62 -0.11 -12.15
C LEU A 132 -3.76 0.88 -12.93
N GLU A 133 -3.37 0.52 -14.16
CA GLU A 133 -2.58 1.41 -15.02
C GLU A 133 -3.33 2.68 -15.42
N ARG A 134 -4.67 2.63 -15.49
CA ARG A 134 -5.49 3.81 -15.76
C ARG A 134 -5.67 4.70 -14.54
N GLU A 135 -5.77 4.11 -13.37
CA GLU A 135 -6.09 4.84 -12.13
C GLU A 135 -4.84 5.36 -11.41
N LEU A 136 -3.70 4.71 -11.57
CA LEU A 136 -2.47 5.02 -10.87
C LEU A 136 -1.35 5.35 -11.85
N ASP A 137 -0.50 6.30 -11.46
CA ASP A 137 0.66 6.68 -12.26
C ASP A 137 1.83 5.73 -12.04
N PRO A 138 2.67 5.46 -13.05
CA PRO A 138 3.86 4.64 -12.84
C PRO A 138 4.91 5.39 -12.03
N LEU A 139 5.58 4.69 -11.10
CA LEU A 139 6.80 5.21 -10.50
C LEU A 139 7.99 5.00 -11.46
N PRO A 140 8.97 5.92 -11.47
CA PRO A 140 10.19 5.73 -12.26
C PRO A 140 10.94 4.48 -11.82
N GLN A 141 11.10 3.51 -12.74
CA GLN A 141 11.69 2.20 -12.43
C GLN A 141 13.22 2.21 -12.40
N ASP A 142 13.84 3.21 -13.01
CA ASP A 142 15.28 3.40 -13.06
C ASP A 142 15.85 4.11 -11.84
N ALA A 143 14.99 4.59 -10.96
CA ALA A 143 15.40 5.27 -9.72
C ALA A 143 15.62 4.28 -8.58
N THR A 144 16.58 4.57 -7.71
CA THR A 144 16.74 3.82 -6.47
C THR A 144 15.54 4.07 -5.55
N PRO A 145 15.17 3.15 -4.65
CA PRO A 145 14.09 3.39 -3.69
C PRO A 145 14.26 4.70 -2.92
N ALA A 146 15.47 5.01 -2.46
CA ALA A 146 15.77 6.27 -1.77
C ALA A 146 15.52 7.49 -2.65
N GLY A 147 15.94 7.45 -3.91
CA GLY A 147 15.72 8.54 -4.86
C GLY A 147 14.26 8.78 -5.18
N VAL A 148 13.46 7.71 -5.25
CA VAL A 148 12.00 7.82 -5.43
C VAL A 148 11.35 8.45 -4.22
N VAL A 149 11.72 8.01 -3.01
CA VAL A 149 11.19 8.55 -1.76
C VAL A 149 11.44 10.06 -1.64
N ASP A 150 12.63 10.52 -2.03
CA ASP A 150 12.98 11.94 -2.00
C ASP A 150 12.13 12.80 -2.95
N ARG A 151 11.56 12.21 -4.00
CA ARG A 151 10.70 12.91 -4.95
C ARG A 151 9.24 12.98 -4.53
N LEU A 152 8.82 12.18 -3.55
CA LEU A 152 7.45 12.20 -3.06
C LEU A 152 7.20 13.49 -2.26
N ALA A 153 6.03 14.10 -2.49
CA ALA A 153 5.69 15.42 -1.95
C ALA A 153 5.32 15.45 -0.46
N VAL A 154 5.46 14.33 0.22
CA VAL A 154 5.06 14.19 1.64
C VAL A 154 6.23 13.84 2.55
#